data_39885b9e2dacaed55846cf6218c19767
#
_entry.id   39885b9e2dacaed55846cf6218c19767
#
_cell.length_a   1.000
_cell.length_b   1.000
_cell.length_c   1.000
_cell.angle_alpha   90.00
_cell.angle_beta   90.00
_cell.angle_gamma   90.00
#
_symmetry.space_group_name_H-M   'P 1'
#
loop_
_entity.id
_entity.type
_entity.pdbx_description
1 polymer ?
#
loop_
_entity_poly.entity_id
_entity_poly.type
_entity_poly.pdbx_seq_one_letter_code
_entity_poly.pdbx_strand_id
1 'polypeptide(L)'
;MGTTLVEHAAQQLVALIKNQRLGAGDKLPTESELTELLAVGRGTVREAVKVLTSRNILEVRQGSGIFVSAKGGVPEDPLGLTLLAHQDKIALDLLDIRLMIEPELASMAAVRRTPEQLCQLQTQCQAVEQLILAGAEYGKEDVCFHQILAQCSGNLVVGRLVPIINSSVYASIDLTENLNAR
;
A
#
# COMPACT_ATOMS: atom_id res chain seq x y z
N MET A 1 10.10 27.27 10.45
CA MET A 1 10.65 27.02 9.10
C MET A 1 9.54 27.32 8.11
N GLY A 2 9.75 28.23 7.15
CA GLY A 2 8.71 28.55 6.14
C GLY A 2 8.56 27.41 5.15
N THR A 3 7.33 27.03 4.84
CA THR A 3 7.01 26.04 3.81
C THR A 3 7.46 26.58 2.46
N THR A 4 8.20 25.80 1.68
CA THR A 4 8.62 26.19 0.33
C THR A 4 7.42 26.28 -0.62
N LEU A 5 7.53 27.04 -1.72
CA LEU A 5 6.46 27.12 -2.72
C LEU A 5 6.12 25.74 -3.30
N VAL A 6 7.11 24.85 -3.45
CA VAL A 6 6.94 23.47 -3.91
C VAL A 6 6.15 22.64 -2.89
N GLU A 7 6.49 22.74 -1.61
CA GLU A 7 5.76 22.03 -0.55
C GLU A 7 4.32 22.51 -0.44
N HIS A 8 4.09 23.82 -0.56
CA HIS A 8 2.74 24.39 -0.57
C HIS A 8 1.93 23.86 -1.77
N ALA A 9 2.50 23.85 -2.98
CA ALA A 9 1.85 23.28 -4.16
C ALA A 9 1.57 21.78 -3.99
N ALA A 10 2.48 21.02 -3.40
CA ALA A 10 2.25 19.60 -3.09
C ALA A 10 1.10 19.38 -2.11
N GLN A 11 1.00 20.21 -1.06
CA GLN A 11 -0.13 20.17 -0.13
C GLN A 11 -1.47 20.51 -0.82
N GLN A 12 -1.48 21.49 -1.72
CA GLN A 12 -2.67 21.84 -2.50
C GLN A 12 -3.09 20.70 -3.44
N LEU A 13 -2.15 19.99 -4.07
CA LEU A 13 -2.44 18.78 -4.86
C LEU A 13 -3.07 17.67 -4.02
N VAL A 14 -2.55 17.43 -2.81
CA VAL A 14 -3.16 16.47 -1.88
C VAL A 14 -4.58 16.90 -1.46
N ALA A 15 -4.78 18.19 -1.22
CA ALA A 15 -6.10 18.74 -0.92
C ALA A 15 -7.07 18.58 -2.11
N LEU A 16 -6.60 18.80 -3.35
CA LEU A 16 -7.37 18.59 -4.57
C LEU A 16 -7.86 17.13 -4.68
N ILE A 17 -6.95 16.15 -4.49
CA ILE A 17 -7.28 14.72 -4.48
C ILE A 17 -8.39 14.42 -3.46
N LYS A 18 -8.24 14.91 -2.24
CA LYS A 18 -9.23 14.70 -1.16
C LYS A 18 -10.59 15.34 -1.47
N ASN A 19 -10.58 16.60 -1.91
CA ASN A 19 -11.79 17.37 -2.15
C ASN A 19 -12.61 16.81 -3.33
N GLN A 20 -11.92 16.34 -4.37
CA GLN A 20 -12.54 15.70 -5.53
C GLN A 20 -12.79 14.20 -5.32
N ARG A 21 -12.38 13.63 -4.17
CA ARG A 21 -12.53 12.21 -3.83
C ARG A 21 -11.89 11.28 -4.87
N LEU A 22 -10.75 11.71 -5.44
CA LEU A 22 -10.04 10.91 -6.42
C LEU A 22 -9.45 9.67 -5.75
N GLY A 23 -9.72 8.50 -6.33
CA GLY A 23 -9.21 7.20 -5.91
C GLY A 23 -7.99 6.75 -6.70
N ALA A 24 -7.45 5.60 -6.34
CA ALA A 24 -6.32 4.99 -7.04
C ALA A 24 -6.63 4.79 -8.52
N GLY A 25 -5.73 5.26 -9.39
CA GLY A 25 -5.89 5.19 -10.84
C GLY A 25 -6.67 6.35 -11.46
N ASP A 26 -7.27 7.23 -10.67
CA ASP A 26 -7.93 8.42 -11.20
C ASP A 26 -6.92 9.42 -11.72
N LYS A 27 -7.27 10.06 -12.83
CA LYS A 27 -6.42 11.03 -13.52
C LYS A 27 -6.56 12.41 -12.92
N LEU A 28 -5.43 13.08 -12.67
CA LEU A 28 -5.38 14.49 -12.29
C LEU A 28 -5.47 15.39 -13.53
N PRO A 29 -5.81 16.68 -13.33
CA PRO A 29 -5.67 17.69 -14.37
C PRO A 29 -4.24 17.71 -14.94
N THR A 30 -4.08 18.18 -16.17
CA THR A 30 -2.79 18.32 -16.85
C THR A 30 -1.89 19.33 -16.12
N GLU A 31 -0.56 19.27 -16.35
CA GLU A 31 0.37 20.27 -15.78
C GLU A 31 -0.05 21.71 -16.08
N SER A 32 -0.61 21.97 -17.26
CA SER A 32 -1.07 23.31 -17.65
C SER A 32 -2.26 23.75 -16.81
N GLU A 33 -3.28 22.90 -16.68
CA GLU A 33 -4.46 23.16 -15.86
C GLU A 33 -4.09 23.31 -14.39
N LEU A 34 -3.16 22.48 -13.88
CA LEU A 34 -2.65 22.60 -12.52
C LEU A 34 -1.90 23.91 -12.28
N THR A 35 -1.18 24.43 -13.28
CA THR A 35 -0.50 25.75 -13.21
C THR A 35 -1.52 26.88 -12.97
N GLU A 36 -2.63 26.84 -13.68
CA GLU A 36 -3.71 27.82 -13.54
C GLU A 36 -4.45 27.65 -12.20
N LEU A 37 -4.78 26.42 -11.84
CA LEU A 37 -5.56 26.06 -10.66
C LEU A 37 -4.83 26.39 -9.35
N LEU A 38 -3.51 26.16 -9.32
CA LEU A 38 -2.66 26.41 -8.15
C LEU A 38 -2.02 27.80 -8.15
N ALA A 39 -2.18 28.57 -9.23
CA ALA A 39 -1.57 29.89 -9.45
C ALA A 39 -0.05 29.90 -9.22
N VAL A 40 0.67 28.86 -9.69
CA VAL A 40 2.13 28.70 -9.58
C VAL A 40 2.75 28.41 -10.94
N GLY A 41 4.06 28.63 -11.08
CA GLY A 41 4.78 28.33 -12.32
C GLY A 41 4.85 26.84 -12.65
N ARG A 42 4.99 26.49 -13.95
CA ARG A 42 5.12 25.09 -14.42
C ARG A 42 6.23 24.31 -13.72
N GLY A 43 7.38 24.97 -13.46
CA GLY A 43 8.49 24.35 -12.71
C GLY A 43 8.08 23.91 -11.31
N THR A 44 7.31 24.75 -10.59
CA THR A 44 6.80 24.45 -9.25
C THR A 44 5.82 23.26 -9.29
N VAL A 45 4.92 23.22 -10.28
CA VAL A 45 3.99 22.08 -10.47
C VAL A 45 4.77 20.79 -10.68
N ARG A 46 5.76 20.78 -11.57
CA ARG A 46 6.57 19.58 -11.86
C ARG A 46 7.33 19.09 -10.62
N GLU A 47 7.95 20.00 -9.87
CA GLU A 47 8.64 19.62 -8.65
C GLU A 47 7.67 19.11 -7.57
N ALA A 48 6.50 19.71 -7.43
CA ALA A 48 5.46 19.22 -6.53
C ALA A 48 4.95 17.82 -6.92
N VAL A 49 4.74 17.58 -8.22
CA VAL A 49 4.38 16.26 -8.75
C VAL A 49 5.49 15.24 -8.46
N LYS A 50 6.77 15.57 -8.69
CA LYS A 50 7.90 14.69 -8.35
C LYS A 50 7.94 14.35 -6.86
N VAL A 51 7.76 15.33 -5.98
CA VAL A 51 7.69 15.13 -4.53
C VAL A 51 6.56 14.16 -4.18
N LEU A 52 5.38 14.29 -4.76
CA LEU A 52 4.26 13.40 -4.49
C LEU A 52 4.44 12.01 -5.13
N THR A 53 5.13 11.92 -6.26
CA THR A 53 5.50 10.66 -6.90
C THR A 53 6.53 9.90 -6.06
N SER A 54 7.55 10.58 -5.53
CA SER A 54 8.52 9.95 -4.62
C SER A 54 7.91 9.49 -3.30
N ARG A 55 6.76 10.06 -2.91
CA ARG A 55 5.96 9.63 -1.76
C ARG A 55 4.89 8.59 -2.12
N ASN A 56 4.90 8.03 -3.33
CA ASN A 56 3.91 7.08 -3.82
C ASN A 56 2.44 7.56 -3.72
N ILE A 57 2.21 8.88 -3.72
CA ILE A 57 0.88 9.49 -3.74
C ILE A 57 0.39 9.66 -5.17
N LEU A 58 1.29 10.02 -6.09
CA LEU A 58 1.03 10.17 -7.51
C LEU A 58 1.86 9.20 -8.33
N GLU A 59 1.41 8.94 -9.54
CA GLU A 59 2.09 8.18 -10.57
C GLU A 59 2.05 8.97 -11.89
N VAL A 60 3.21 9.14 -12.53
CA VAL A 60 3.30 9.77 -13.85
C VAL A 60 3.41 8.69 -14.90
N ARG A 61 2.44 8.61 -15.80
CA ARG A 61 2.46 7.70 -16.94
C ARG A 61 2.81 8.50 -18.20
N GLN A 62 3.97 8.20 -18.77
CA GLN A 62 4.50 8.94 -19.92
C GLN A 62 3.48 9.01 -21.07
N GLY A 63 3.23 10.20 -21.58
CA GLY A 63 2.23 10.45 -22.63
C GLY A 63 0.77 10.36 -22.19
N SER A 64 0.48 9.82 -20.99
CA SER A 64 -0.91 9.62 -20.50
C SER A 64 -1.32 10.64 -19.44
N GLY A 65 -0.36 11.15 -18.64
CA GLY A 65 -0.61 12.17 -17.62
C GLY A 65 -0.24 11.76 -16.21
N ILE A 66 -0.85 12.43 -15.23
CA ILE A 66 -0.63 12.26 -13.79
C ILE A 66 -1.85 11.54 -13.22
N PHE A 67 -1.62 10.52 -12.38
CA PHE A 67 -2.66 9.69 -11.79
C PHE A 67 -2.45 9.56 -10.27
N VAL A 68 -3.51 9.30 -9.53
CA VAL A 68 -3.42 8.89 -8.12
C VAL A 68 -2.81 7.49 -8.05
N SER A 69 -1.76 7.33 -7.26
CA SER A 69 -1.05 6.05 -7.13
C SER A 69 -1.88 5.01 -6.36
N ALA A 70 -1.89 3.78 -6.83
CA ALA A 70 -2.46 2.66 -6.10
C ALA A 70 -1.70 2.32 -4.79
N LYS A 71 -0.43 2.76 -4.68
CA LYS A 71 0.39 2.56 -3.47
C LYS A 71 -0.09 3.42 -2.28
N GLY A 72 -0.96 4.42 -2.51
CA GLY A 72 -1.62 5.21 -1.47
C GLY A 72 -0.69 5.93 -0.49
N GLY A 73 0.50 6.31 -0.93
CA GLY A 73 1.50 6.98 -0.10
C GLY A 73 2.39 6.04 0.72
N VAL A 74 2.33 4.72 0.49
CA VAL A 74 3.20 3.74 1.17
C VAL A 74 4.52 3.59 0.38
N PRO A 75 5.71 3.80 0.99
CA PRO A 75 7.01 3.54 0.37
C PRO A 75 7.19 2.05 0.00
N GLU A 76 8.21 1.73 -0.79
CA GLU A 76 8.55 0.32 -1.12
C GLU A 76 9.10 -0.44 0.09
N ASP A 77 9.84 0.24 0.95
CA ASP A 77 10.32 -0.29 2.23
C ASP A 77 9.84 0.60 3.38
N PRO A 78 8.57 0.47 3.80
CA PRO A 78 7.95 1.38 4.77
C PRO A 78 8.47 1.17 6.20
N LEU A 79 9.10 0.05 6.47
CA LEU A 79 9.67 -0.28 7.77
C LEU A 79 11.21 -0.16 7.80
N GLY A 80 11.86 0.13 6.66
CA GLY A 80 13.32 0.25 6.56
C GLY A 80 14.05 -1.08 6.78
N LEU A 81 13.40 -2.22 6.50
CA LEU A 81 13.93 -3.55 6.79
C LEU A 81 15.01 -4.00 5.81
N THR A 82 15.03 -3.45 4.59
CA THR A 82 16.03 -3.80 3.57
C THR A 82 17.46 -3.46 3.97
N LEU A 83 17.65 -2.51 4.89
CA LEU A 83 18.95 -2.08 5.39
C LEU A 83 19.41 -2.88 6.63
N LEU A 84 18.55 -3.71 7.19
CA LEU A 84 18.89 -4.51 8.36
C LEU A 84 19.59 -5.80 7.95
N ALA A 85 20.55 -6.23 8.78
CA ALA A 85 21.12 -7.57 8.67
C ALA A 85 20.14 -8.64 9.21
N HIS A 86 20.43 -9.93 8.93
CA HIS A 86 19.65 -11.06 9.46
C HIS A 86 18.21 -11.13 8.97
N GLN A 87 18.04 -11.26 7.66
CA GLN A 87 16.72 -11.32 7.01
C GLN A 87 15.85 -12.49 7.51
N ASP A 88 16.45 -13.64 7.84
CA ASP A 88 15.82 -14.79 8.47
C ASP A 88 15.15 -14.43 9.82
N LYS A 89 15.88 -13.68 10.65
CA LYS A 89 15.34 -13.19 11.92
C LYS A 89 14.21 -12.19 11.70
N ILE A 90 14.33 -11.30 10.72
CA ILE A 90 13.28 -10.31 10.39
C ILE A 90 11.98 -11.02 10.00
N ALA A 91 12.05 -12.09 9.20
CA ALA A 91 10.87 -12.87 8.84
C ALA A 91 10.17 -13.45 10.06
N LEU A 92 10.91 -14.01 11.02
CA LEU A 92 10.37 -14.54 12.28
C LEU A 92 9.77 -13.43 13.16
N ASP A 93 10.47 -12.30 13.32
CA ASP A 93 9.98 -11.15 14.09
C ASP A 93 8.68 -10.58 13.50
N LEU A 94 8.54 -10.58 12.17
CA LEU A 94 7.30 -10.17 11.49
C LEU A 94 6.16 -11.17 11.71
N LEU A 95 6.45 -12.48 11.73
CA LEU A 95 5.46 -13.50 12.09
C LEU A 95 5.00 -13.36 13.53
N ASP A 96 5.88 -13.02 14.46
CA ASP A 96 5.50 -12.72 15.84
C ASP A 96 4.51 -11.54 15.93
N ILE A 97 4.75 -10.49 15.15
CA ILE A 97 3.80 -9.35 15.04
C ILE A 97 2.44 -9.83 14.50
N ARG A 98 2.42 -10.69 13.48
CA ARG A 98 1.18 -11.27 12.96
C ARG A 98 0.43 -12.05 14.06
N LEU A 99 1.12 -12.90 14.82
CA LEU A 99 0.53 -13.66 15.93
C LEU A 99 -0.07 -12.77 17.01
N MET A 100 0.50 -11.59 17.24
CA MET A 100 -0.04 -10.62 18.20
C MET A 100 -1.31 -9.93 17.71
N ILE A 101 -1.42 -9.60 16.42
CA ILE A 101 -2.50 -8.75 15.92
C ILE A 101 -3.62 -9.50 15.21
N GLU A 102 -3.34 -10.60 14.53
CA GLU A 102 -4.32 -11.28 13.68
C GLU A 102 -5.49 -11.92 14.45
N PRO A 103 -5.33 -12.50 15.65
CA PRO A 103 -6.48 -13.01 16.40
C PRO A 103 -7.49 -11.91 16.74
N GLU A 104 -7.02 -10.73 17.14
CA GLU A 104 -7.88 -9.59 17.43
C GLU A 104 -8.52 -9.03 16.16
N LEU A 105 -7.78 -9.02 15.04
CA LEU A 105 -8.34 -8.67 13.73
C LEU A 105 -9.48 -9.59 13.31
N ALA A 106 -9.30 -10.89 13.45
CA ALA A 106 -10.32 -11.88 13.14
C ALA A 106 -11.57 -11.67 14.02
N SER A 107 -11.40 -11.38 15.30
CA SER A 107 -12.46 -11.04 16.23
C SER A 107 -13.23 -9.79 15.76
N MET A 108 -12.51 -8.71 15.42
CA MET A 108 -13.12 -7.49 14.91
C MET A 108 -13.84 -7.73 13.57
N ALA A 109 -13.24 -8.47 12.65
CA ALA A 109 -13.83 -8.81 11.36
C ALA A 109 -15.11 -9.65 11.52
N ALA A 110 -15.12 -10.59 12.47
CA ALA A 110 -16.31 -11.42 12.74
C ALA A 110 -17.54 -10.58 13.11
N VAL A 111 -17.34 -9.45 13.77
CA VAL A 111 -18.40 -8.55 14.22
C VAL A 111 -18.77 -7.49 13.18
N ARG A 112 -17.79 -6.97 12.43
CA ARG A 112 -17.94 -5.73 11.65
C ARG A 112 -18.08 -5.92 10.15
N ARG A 113 -17.70 -7.08 9.62
CA ARG A 113 -17.73 -7.36 8.18
C ARG A 113 -19.14 -7.24 7.59
N THR A 114 -19.21 -6.84 6.32
CA THR A 114 -20.46 -6.97 5.54
C THR A 114 -20.62 -8.39 4.98
N PRO A 115 -21.82 -8.77 4.51
CA PRO A 115 -22.04 -10.06 3.82
C PRO A 115 -21.13 -10.21 2.59
N GLU A 116 -20.92 -9.14 1.82
CA GLU A 116 -20.09 -9.14 0.63
C GLU A 116 -18.62 -9.38 0.99
N GLN A 117 -18.14 -8.74 2.05
CA GLN A 117 -16.77 -8.94 2.56
C GLN A 117 -16.58 -10.38 3.07
N LEU A 118 -17.59 -10.97 3.71
CA LEU A 118 -17.53 -12.39 4.11
C LEU A 118 -17.39 -13.31 2.89
N CYS A 119 -18.14 -13.08 1.83
CA CYS A 119 -18.05 -13.84 0.60
C CYS A 119 -16.65 -13.72 -0.03
N GLN A 120 -16.08 -12.50 -0.09
CA GLN A 120 -14.73 -12.27 -0.57
C GLN A 120 -13.68 -13.01 0.26
N LEU A 121 -13.79 -12.96 1.59
CA LEU A 121 -12.87 -13.64 2.51
C LEU A 121 -12.93 -15.16 2.34
N GLN A 122 -14.14 -15.73 2.21
CA GLN A 122 -14.32 -17.17 1.97
C GLN A 122 -13.75 -17.61 0.63
N THR A 123 -13.98 -16.85 -0.43
CA THR A 123 -13.43 -17.13 -1.77
C THR A 123 -11.91 -17.12 -1.74
N GLN A 124 -11.31 -16.11 -1.10
CA GLN A 124 -9.85 -16.01 -0.99
C GLN A 124 -9.26 -17.12 -0.11
N CYS A 125 -9.93 -17.49 0.99
CA CYS A 125 -9.52 -18.61 1.83
C CYS A 125 -9.48 -19.93 1.03
N GLN A 126 -10.51 -20.20 0.22
CA GLN A 126 -10.54 -21.37 -0.64
C GLN A 126 -9.44 -21.36 -1.70
N ALA A 127 -9.11 -20.19 -2.26
CA ALA A 127 -8.01 -20.07 -3.23
C ALA A 127 -6.66 -20.44 -2.58
N VAL A 128 -6.38 -19.94 -1.39
CA VAL A 128 -5.16 -20.29 -0.63
C VAL A 128 -5.14 -21.78 -0.31
N GLU A 129 -6.23 -22.36 0.18
CA GLU A 129 -6.34 -23.79 0.50
C GLU A 129 -6.06 -24.66 -0.72
N GLN A 130 -6.63 -24.35 -1.88
CA GLN A 130 -6.41 -25.09 -3.11
C GLN A 130 -4.94 -25.08 -3.56
N LEU A 131 -4.25 -23.94 -3.45
CA LEU A 131 -2.83 -23.83 -3.79
C LEU A 131 -1.96 -24.66 -2.83
N ILE A 132 -2.24 -24.62 -1.52
CA ILE A 132 -1.56 -25.43 -0.52
C ILE A 132 -1.74 -26.93 -0.83
N LEU A 133 -2.96 -27.38 -1.11
CA LEU A 133 -3.26 -28.76 -1.43
C LEU A 133 -2.59 -29.24 -2.74
N ALA A 134 -2.43 -28.33 -3.69
CA ALA A 134 -1.73 -28.59 -4.95
C ALA A 134 -0.19 -28.56 -4.83
N GLY A 135 0.37 -28.18 -3.66
CA GLY A 135 1.80 -27.94 -3.49
C GLY A 135 2.33 -26.77 -4.33
N ALA A 136 1.46 -25.84 -4.70
CA ALA A 136 1.80 -24.66 -5.49
C ALA A 136 2.16 -23.45 -4.61
N GLU A 137 2.83 -22.46 -5.19
CA GLU A 137 3.14 -21.20 -4.50
C GLU A 137 1.84 -20.46 -4.17
N TYR A 138 1.64 -20.11 -2.90
CA TYR A 138 0.42 -19.47 -2.37
C TYR A 138 0.65 -18.10 -1.71
N GLY A 139 1.89 -17.66 -1.62
CA GLY A 139 2.25 -16.47 -0.83
C GLY A 139 1.52 -15.19 -1.23
N LYS A 140 1.28 -14.97 -2.53
CA LYS A 140 0.52 -13.81 -3.00
C LYS A 140 -0.95 -13.87 -2.57
N GLU A 141 -1.54 -15.05 -2.64
CA GLU A 141 -2.93 -15.27 -2.24
C GLU A 141 -3.10 -15.18 -0.71
N ASP A 142 -2.10 -15.62 0.05
CA ASP A 142 -2.04 -15.46 1.50
C ASP A 142 -1.99 -13.97 1.90
N VAL A 143 -1.13 -13.18 1.27
CA VAL A 143 -1.09 -11.72 1.46
C VAL A 143 -2.44 -11.08 1.16
N CYS A 144 -3.10 -11.50 0.08
CA CYS A 144 -4.44 -11.01 -0.28
C CYS A 144 -5.49 -11.39 0.77
N PHE A 145 -5.46 -12.62 1.27
CA PHE A 145 -6.35 -13.08 2.34
C PHE A 145 -6.26 -12.19 3.60
N HIS A 146 -5.05 -11.96 4.09
CA HIS A 146 -4.83 -11.12 5.27
C HIS A 146 -5.19 -9.65 5.04
N GLN A 147 -5.04 -9.15 3.82
CA GLN A 147 -5.48 -7.81 3.45
C GLN A 147 -7.00 -7.68 3.50
N ILE A 148 -7.74 -8.66 2.97
CA ILE A 148 -9.20 -8.70 3.05
C ILE A 148 -9.65 -8.80 4.51
N LEU A 149 -9.02 -9.65 5.31
CA LEU A 149 -9.30 -9.78 6.74
C LEU A 149 -9.13 -8.44 7.48
N ALA A 150 -8.04 -7.72 7.20
CA ALA A 150 -7.80 -6.41 7.77
C ALA A 150 -8.89 -5.38 7.37
N GLN A 151 -9.33 -5.41 6.12
CA GLN A 151 -10.45 -4.56 5.65
C GLN A 151 -11.75 -4.91 6.36
N CYS A 152 -12.05 -6.19 6.57
CA CYS A 152 -13.22 -6.67 7.30
C CYS A 152 -13.26 -6.18 8.76
N SER A 153 -12.11 -5.87 9.36
CA SER A 153 -12.05 -5.31 10.72
C SER A 153 -12.72 -3.94 10.87
N GLY A 154 -12.96 -3.23 9.76
CA GLY A 154 -13.50 -1.87 9.74
C GLY A 154 -12.57 -0.82 10.34
N ASN A 155 -11.33 -1.17 10.67
CA ASN A 155 -10.33 -0.24 11.18
C ASN A 155 -9.45 0.26 10.03
N LEU A 156 -9.58 1.54 9.69
CA LEU A 156 -8.87 2.15 8.55
C LEU A 156 -7.34 2.11 8.70
N VAL A 157 -6.82 2.20 9.93
CA VAL A 157 -5.37 2.17 10.18
C VAL A 157 -4.84 0.75 10.02
N VAL A 158 -5.52 -0.21 10.57
CA VAL A 158 -5.18 -1.64 10.44
C VAL A 158 -5.24 -2.09 8.98
N GLY A 159 -6.25 -1.64 8.23
CA GLY A 159 -6.35 -1.89 6.79
C GLY A 159 -5.16 -1.35 5.97
N ARG A 160 -4.36 -0.44 6.53
CA ARG A 160 -3.10 0.06 5.95
C ARG A 160 -1.87 -0.65 6.50
N LEU A 161 -1.86 -0.97 7.79
CA LEU A 161 -0.73 -1.55 8.50
C LEU A 161 -0.48 -3.02 8.12
N VAL A 162 -1.54 -3.84 8.12
CA VAL A 162 -1.44 -5.28 7.86
C VAL A 162 -0.85 -5.60 6.48
N PRO A 163 -1.25 -4.94 5.38
CA PRO A 163 -0.60 -5.16 4.08
C PRO A 163 0.91 -4.87 4.09
N ILE A 164 1.36 -3.87 4.87
CA ILE A 164 2.79 -3.55 5.01
C ILE A 164 3.54 -4.72 5.68
N ILE A 165 3.02 -5.22 6.80
CA ILE A 165 3.62 -6.33 7.53
C ILE A 165 3.66 -7.58 6.63
N ASN A 166 2.56 -7.93 6.00
CA ASN A 166 2.45 -9.15 5.18
C ASN A 166 3.35 -9.12 3.94
N SER A 167 3.42 -7.98 3.24
CA SER A 167 4.34 -7.84 2.11
C SER A 167 5.80 -7.91 2.55
N SER A 168 6.13 -7.43 3.75
CA SER A 168 7.47 -7.52 4.32
C SER A 168 7.83 -8.95 4.72
N VAL A 169 6.90 -9.73 5.27
CA VAL A 169 7.08 -11.18 5.53
C VAL A 169 7.40 -11.91 4.24
N TYR A 170 6.57 -11.73 3.22
CA TYR A 170 6.75 -12.39 1.93
C TYR A 170 8.11 -12.06 1.29
N ALA A 171 8.48 -10.77 1.26
CA ALA A 171 9.76 -10.33 0.72
C ALA A 171 10.95 -10.90 1.51
N SER A 172 10.85 -11.03 2.83
CA SER A 172 11.92 -11.60 3.67
C SER A 172 12.08 -13.11 3.45
N ILE A 173 10.99 -13.85 3.25
CA ILE A 173 11.02 -15.30 2.95
C ILE A 173 11.66 -15.53 1.57
N ASP A 174 11.23 -14.80 0.54
CA ASP A 174 11.78 -14.91 -0.82
C ASP A 174 13.29 -14.63 -0.86
N LEU A 175 13.76 -13.63 -0.12
CA LEU A 175 15.18 -13.31 0.01
C LEU A 175 15.96 -14.46 0.68
N THR A 176 15.39 -15.09 1.71
CA THR A 176 16.03 -16.18 2.45
C THR A 176 16.14 -17.45 1.58
N GLU A 177 15.10 -17.80 0.83
CA GLU A 177 15.10 -18.93 -0.10
C GLU A 177 16.12 -18.71 -1.22
N ASN A 178 16.19 -17.52 -1.79
CA ASN A 178 17.17 -17.18 -2.83
C ASN A 178 18.62 -17.18 -2.35
N LEU A 179 18.88 -16.90 -1.06
CA LEU A 179 20.22 -16.99 -0.46
C LEU A 179 20.65 -18.44 -0.21
N ASN A 180 19.73 -19.32 0.16
CA ASN A 180 19.99 -20.73 0.41
C ASN A 180 20.12 -21.57 -0.88
N ALA A 181 19.66 -21.05 -2.02
CA ALA A 181 19.75 -21.70 -3.32
C ALA A 181 21.06 -21.41 -4.08
N ARG A 182 21.99 -20.62 -3.52
CA ARG A 182 23.33 -20.32 -4.04
C ARG A 182 24.43 -20.99 -3.25
#